data_1714d28dd70635f40876454b12d4edd6
#
_entry.id   1714d28dd70635f40876454b12d4edd6
#
_cell.length_a   1.000
_cell.length_b   1.000
_cell.length_c   1.000
_cell.angle_alpha   90.00
_cell.angle_beta   90.00
_cell.angle_gamma   90.00
#
_symmetry.space_group_name_H-M   'P 1'
#
loop_
_entity.id
_entity.type
_entity.pdbx_description
1 polymer ?
#
loop_
_entity_poly.entity_id
_entity_poly.type
_entity_poly.pdbx_seq_one_letter_code
_entity_poly.pdbx_strand_id
1 'polypeptide(L)'
;MPRSSSKSFQGRSMQIGLACDHGGFELKEELKPFLKMLGVEPIDMGTFNEDSVDYPDFGVLIAEKVSRGELEKGILICGTGIGMSMVANKFPRIRAALVNDLYSSRCSREHNDANILIIGGRIVGKELAKEIVKVWLETPFAGGRHKKRLEKIEALEKEKFKG
;
A
#
# COMPACT_ATOMS: atom_id res chain seq x y z
N MET A 1 17.74 -13.38 10.41
CA MET A 1 17.69 -12.81 10.64
C MET A 1 16.95 -11.95 11.04
N PRO A 2 16.72 -11.42 11.11
CA PRO A 2 16.22 -10.53 11.53
C PRO A 2 15.03 -10.26 11.81
N ARG A 3 14.53 -10.37 12.36
CA ARG A 3 13.48 -10.16 12.77
C ARG A 3 13.31 -8.83 13.23
N SER A 4 13.73 -7.87 12.82
CA SER A 4 13.55 -6.56 13.27
C SER A 4 12.10 -6.17 13.39
N SER A 5 11.28 -6.77 12.58
CA SER A 5 9.89 -6.40 12.61
C SER A 5 9.24 -6.75 13.93
N SER A 6 9.70 -7.81 14.55
CA SER A 6 9.06 -8.23 15.77
C SER A 6 9.30 -7.26 16.91
N LYS A 7 10.37 -6.48 16.81
CA LYS A 7 10.64 -5.58 17.90
C LYS A 7 9.75 -4.37 17.87
N SER A 8 9.33 -3.97 16.70
CA SER A 8 8.54 -2.78 16.62
C SER A 8 7.16 -3.01 17.16
N PHE A 9 6.83 -4.25 17.47
CA PHE A 9 5.51 -4.45 17.95
C PHE A 9 5.38 -4.54 19.44
N GLN A 10 6.33 -4.23 20.19
CA GLN A 10 6.25 -4.30 21.62
C GLN A 10 4.90 -3.90 22.17
N GLY A 11 3.93 -4.77 22.07
CA GLY A 11 2.61 -4.53 22.59
C GLY A 11 1.70 -3.70 21.71
N ARG A 12 2.13 -3.32 20.55
CA ARG A 12 1.31 -2.54 19.63
C ARG A 12 1.15 -3.29 18.32
N SER A 13 -0.03 -3.19 17.73
CA SER A 13 -0.27 -3.73 16.41
C SER A 13 0.34 -2.80 15.38
N MET A 14 0.78 -3.38 14.25
CA MET A 14 1.22 -2.57 13.13
C MET A 14 -0.01 -1.82 12.59
N GLN A 15 0.14 -0.54 12.30
CA GLN A 15 -0.94 0.26 11.74
C GLN A 15 -0.69 0.43 10.24
N ILE A 16 -1.74 0.23 9.46
CA ILE A 16 -1.67 0.41 8.00
C ILE A 16 -2.80 1.33 7.58
N GLY A 17 -2.47 2.36 6.80
CA GLY A 17 -3.48 3.25 6.26
C GLY A 17 -4.29 2.54 5.19
N LEU A 18 -5.58 2.84 5.12
CA LEU A 18 -6.47 2.17 4.18
C LEU A 18 -7.47 3.19 3.67
N ALA A 19 -7.55 3.35 2.35
CA ALA A 19 -8.50 4.26 1.75
C ALA A 19 -8.92 3.77 0.38
N CYS A 20 -10.05 4.25 -0.09
CA CYS A 20 -10.60 3.86 -1.38
C CYS A 20 -11.54 4.92 -1.90
N ASP A 21 -11.94 4.77 -3.16
CA ASP A 21 -13.10 5.51 -3.68
C ASP A 21 -14.30 4.56 -3.66
N HIS A 22 -15.39 4.97 -4.29
CA HIS A 22 -16.61 4.17 -4.29
C HIS A 22 -16.41 2.80 -4.99
N GLY A 23 -15.50 2.72 -5.96
CA GLY A 23 -15.21 1.47 -6.65
C GLY A 23 -14.44 0.48 -5.80
N GLY A 24 -13.83 0.93 -4.71
CA GLY A 24 -13.09 0.07 -3.81
C GLY A 24 -13.73 -0.11 -2.44
N PHE A 25 -14.89 0.52 -2.23
CA PHE A 25 -15.50 0.51 -0.89
C PHE A 25 -15.82 -0.90 -0.38
N GLU A 26 -16.44 -1.71 -1.22
CA GLU A 26 -16.82 -3.05 -0.80
C GLU A 26 -15.59 -3.87 -0.42
N LEU A 27 -14.54 -3.79 -1.23
CA LEU A 27 -13.32 -4.53 -0.93
C LEU A 27 -12.63 -3.99 0.32
N LYS A 28 -12.65 -2.67 0.51
CA LYS A 28 -12.06 -2.09 1.73
C LYS A 28 -12.75 -2.64 2.97
N GLU A 29 -14.08 -2.71 2.94
CA GLU A 29 -14.83 -3.23 4.09
C GLU A 29 -14.53 -4.71 4.34
N GLU A 30 -14.28 -5.48 3.29
CA GLU A 30 -13.90 -6.89 3.43
C GLU A 30 -12.49 -7.03 4.02
N LEU A 31 -11.60 -6.13 3.67
CA LEU A 31 -10.21 -6.23 4.13
C LEU A 31 -10.02 -5.80 5.58
N LYS A 32 -10.89 -4.95 6.11
CA LYS A 32 -10.72 -4.46 7.47
C LYS A 32 -10.69 -5.58 8.51
N PRO A 33 -11.70 -6.48 8.57
CA PRO A 33 -11.62 -7.57 9.55
C PRO A 33 -10.49 -8.55 9.25
N PHE A 34 -10.15 -8.73 7.98
CA PHE A 34 -9.06 -9.62 7.60
C PHE A 34 -7.72 -9.08 8.13
N LEU A 35 -7.48 -7.79 8.00
CA LEU A 35 -6.28 -7.17 8.53
C LEU A 35 -6.20 -7.33 10.04
N LYS A 36 -7.32 -7.14 10.73
CA LYS A 36 -7.36 -7.31 12.18
C LYS A 36 -7.03 -8.75 12.56
N MET A 37 -7.53 -9.71 11.78
CA MET A 37 -7.22 -11.12 12.02
C MET A 37 -5.73 -11.39 11.88
N LEU A 38 -5.05 -10.66 11.01
CA LEU A 38 -3.60 -10.79 10.84
C LEU A 38 -2.80 -10.00 11.88
N GLY A 39 -3.45 -9.36 12.81
CA GLY A 39 -2.77 -8.56 13.83
C GLY A 39 -2.41 -7.16 13.37
N VAL A 40 -3.04 -6.69 12.30
CA VAL A 40 -2.78 -5.36 11.75
C VAL A 40 -3.98 -4.47 12.03
N GLU A 41 -3.71 -3.25 12.48
CA GLU A 41 -4.78 -2.29 12.70
C GLU A 41 -4.97 -1.41 11.48
N PRO A 42 -6.13 -1.49 10.79
CA PRO A 42 -6.38 -0.63 9.64
C PRO A 42 -6.80 0.76 10.11
N ILE A 43 -6.15 1.77 9.56
CA ILE A 43 -6.52 3.16 9.82
C ILE A 43 -7.36 3.58 8.61
N ASP A 44 -8.66 3.48 8.75
CA ASP A 44 -9.61 3.72 7.65
C ASP A 44 -9.80 5.22 7.44
N MET A 45 -9.36 5.70 6.30
CA MET A 45 -9.48 7.12 5.94
C MET A 45 -10.51 7.37 4.83
N GLY A 46 -11.40 6.42 4.61
CA GLY A 46 -12.53 6.57 3.68
C GLY A 46 -12.22 6.01 2.30
N THR A 47 -13.21 6.07 1.38
CA THR A 47 -14.54 6.66 1.63
C THR A 47 -15.38 5.75 2.52
N PHE A 48 -16.52 6.25 2.97
CA PHE A 48 -17.31 5.50 3.98
C PHE A 48 -18.68 5.03 3.48
N ASN A 49 -18.93 5.15 2.19
CA ASN A 49 -20.14 4.61 1.56
C ASN A 49 -19.87 4.44 0.07
N GLU A 50 -20.91 4.09 -0.69
CA GLU A 50 -20.75 3.82 -2.11
C GLU A 50 -21.11 5.00 -3.01
N ASP A 51 -21.31 6.17 -2.45
CA ASP A 51 -21.57 7.36 -3.25
C ASP A 51 -20.34 7.72 -4.06
N SER A 52 -20.54 8.19 -5.28
CA SER A 52 -19.44 8.52 -6.18
C SER A 52 -18.55 9.62 -5.60
N VAL A 53 -17.26 9.38 -5.57
CA VAL A 53 -16.26 10.34 -5.10
C VAL A 53 -15.06 10.29 -6.02
N ASP A 54 -14.20 11.29 -5.91
CA ASP A 54 -12.98 11.36 -6.71
C ASP A 54 -11.85 10.63 -5.98
N TYR A 55 -11.28 9.63 -6.63
CA TYR A 55 -10.24 8.81 -5.99
C TYR A 55 -9.03 9.62 -5.52
N PRO A 56 -8.59 10.70 -6.21
CA PRO A 56 -7.41 11.42 -5.71
C PRO A 56 -7.60 12.01 -4.33
N ASP A 57 -8.83 12.41 -3.97
CA ASP A 57 -9.08 12.99 -2.66
C ASP A 57 -8.75 12.02 -1.54
N PHE A 58 -8.89 10.73 -1.81
CA PHE A 58 -8.63 9.69 -0.81
C PHE A 58 -7.20 9.13 -0.93
N GLY A 59 -6.70 9.03 -2.17
CA GLY A 59 -5.33 8.58 -2.37
C GLY A 59 -4.31 9.49 -1.71
N VAL A 60 -4.55 10.79 -1.76
CA VAL A 60 -3.68 11.78 -1.15
C VAL A 60 -3.55 11.57 0.36
N LEU A 61 -4.65 11.20 1.03
CA LEU A 61 -4.64 11.06 2.48
C LEU A 61 -3.63 10.02 2.95
N ILE A 62 -3.60 8.89 2.28
CA ILE A 62 -2.68 7.82 2.65
C ILE A 62 -1.26 8.11 2.16
N ALA A 63 -1.14 8.53 0.89
CA ALA A 63 0.17 8.79 0.31
C ALA A 63 0.94 9.84 1.10
N GLU A 64 0.24 10.88 1.55
CA GLU A 64 0.88 11.93 2.33
C GLU A 64 1.40 11.43 3.67
N LYS A 65 0.60 10.62 4.37
CA LYS A 65 1.01 10.07 5.66
C LYS A 65 2.19 9.13 5.54
N VAL A 66 2.18 8.28 4.51
CA VAL A 66 3.31 7.37 4.29
C VAL A 66 4.55 8.17 3.87
N SER A 67 4.37 9.17 3.01
CA SER A 67 5.46 10.02 2.55
C SER A 67 6.15 10.75 3.70
N ARG A 68 5.38 11.16 4.70
CA ARG A 68 5.91 11.86 5.87
C ARG A 68 6.42 10.93 6.96
N GLY A 69 6.27 9.63 6.78
CA GLY A 69 6.70 8.67 7.79
C GLY A 69 5.73 8.52 8.96
N GLU A 70 4.53 9.08 8.85
CA GLU A 70 3.52 8.96 9.90
C GLU A 70 2.88 7.57 9.89
N LEU A 71 2.86 6.94 8.73
CA LEU A 71 2.48 5.54 8.59
C LEU A 71 3.58 4.85 7.80
N GLU A 72 3.87 3.61 8.18
CA GLU A 72 4.91 2.86 7.47
C GLU A 72 4.40 2.34 6.13
N LYS A 73 3.15 1.93 6.07
CA LYS A 73 2.56 1.30 4.88
C LYS A 73 1.11 1.71 4.70
N GLY A 74 0.64 1.59 3.47
CA GLY A 74 -0.75 1.87 3.17
C GLY A 74 -1.29 0.97 2.07
N ILE A 75 -2.62 0.90 2.00
CA ILE A 75 -3.33 0.16 0.96
C ILE A 75 -4.37 1.10 0.36
N LEU A 76 -4.38 1.22 -0.97
CA LEU A 76 -5.32 2.07 -1.68
C LEU A 76 -6.08 1.24 -2.70
N ILE A 77 -7.38 1.48 -2.81
CA ILE A 77 -8.25 0.72 -3.71
C ILE A 77 -9.12 1.67 -4.50
N CYS A 78 -9.18 1.50 -5.80
CA CYS A 78 -10.20 2.15 -6.62
C CYS A 78 -10.66 1.11 -7.65
N GLY A 79 -11.43 1.50 -8.64
CA GLY A 79 -12.00 0.53 -9.57
C GLY A 79 -10.95 -0.38 -10.22
N THR A 80 -9.95 0.21 -10.84
CA THR A 80 -8.86 -0.54 -11.49
C THR A 80 -7.55 -0.49 -10.72
N GLY A 81 -7.43 0.45 -9.79
CA GLY A 81 -6.18 0.71 -9.09
C GLY A 81 -5.26 1.64 -9.85
N ILE A 82 -5.51 1.86 -11.14
CA ILE A 82 -4.61 2.65 -11.98
C ILE A 82 -4.51 4.10 -11.49
N GLY A 83 -5.65 4.74 -11.27
CA GLY A 83 -5.65 6.13 -10.81
C GLY A 83 -4.96 6.31 -9.47
N MET A 84 -5.24 5.40 -8.54
CA MET A 84 -4.61 5.45 -7.21
C MET A 84 -3.09 5.32 -7.32
N SER A 85 -2.61 4.48 -8.26
CA SER A 85 -1.17 4.33 -8.42
C SER A 85 -0.53 5.61 -8.95
N MET A 86 -1.23 6.32 -9.83
CA MET A 86 -0.73 7.58 -10.34
C MET A 86 -0.67 8.64 -9.25
N VAL A 87 -1.70 8.72 -8.43
CA VAL A 87 -1.74 9.69 -7.33
C VAL A 87 -0.64 9.41 -6.31
N ALA A 88 -0.57 8.16 -5.85
CA ALA A 88 0.36 7.82 -4.77
C ALA A 88 1.81 8.06 -5.17
N ASN A 89 2.16 7.72 -6.40
CA ASN A 89 3.55 7.88 -6.83
C ASN A 89 3.94 9.32 -7.15
N LYS A 90 3.06 10.29 -6.93
CA LYS A 90 3.40 11.70 -7.04
C LYS A 90 4.05 12.23 -5.76
N PHE A 91 4.11 11.44 -4.72
CA PHE A 91 4.66 11.88 -3.42
C PHE A 91 6.08 11.36 -3.24
N PRO A 92 6.96 12.15 -2.62
CA PRO A 92 8.33 11.68 -2.40
C PRO A 92 8.36 10.48 -1.47
N ARG A 93 9.31 9.61 -1.71
CA ARG A 93 9.53 8.40 -0.91
C ARG A 93 8.41 7.37 -1.02
N ILE A 94 7.47 7.54 -1.94
CA ILE A 94 6.41 6.57 -2.16
C ILE A 94 6.81 5.59 -3.25
N ARG A 95 6.63 4.32 -2.98
CA ARG A 95 6.81 3.24 -3.94
C ARG A 95 5.50 2.46 -3.93
N ALA A 96 4.54 2.96 -4.70
CA ALA A 96 3.21 2.36 -4.76
C ALA A 96 3.15 1.36 -5.91
N ALA A 97 2.69 0.17 -5.61
CA ALA A 97 2.65 -0.91 -6.58
C ALA A 97 1.21 -1.36 -6.84
N LEU A 98 0.81 -1.30 -8.11
CA LEU A 98 -0.50 -1.83 -8.52
C LEU A 98 -0.34 -3.33 -8.73
N VAL A 99 -1.03 -4.13 -7.94
CA VAL A 99 -0.85 -5.56 -7.89
C VAL A 99 -2.19 -6.28 -8.04
N ASN A 100 -2.24 -7.20 -8.98
CA ASN A 100 -3.45 -7.99 -9.22
C ASN A 100 -3.22 -9.48 -9.11
N ASP A 101 -2.03 -9.92 -8.68
CA ASP A 101 -1.69 -11.33 -8.57
C ASP A 101 -0.67 -11.57 -7.47
N LEU A 102 -0.50 -12.83 -7.10
CA LEU A 102 0.38 -13.17 -5.98
C LEU A 102 1.85 -13.00 -6.30
N TYR A 103 2.24 -13.28 -7.53
CA TYR A 103 3.65 -13.13 -7.91
C TYR A 103 4.08 -11.67 -7.83
N SER A 104 3.29 -10.77 -8.41
CA SER A 104 3.59 -9.34 -8.37
C SER A 104 3.55 -8.81 -6.94
N SER A 105 2.64 -9.35 -6.12
CA SER A 105 2.55 -8.94 -4.72
C SER A 105 3.87 -9.22 -4.01
N ARG A 106 4.38 -10.44 -4.16
CA ARG A 106 5.64 -10.82 -3.54
C ARG A 106 6.78 -9.97 -4.08
N CYS A 107 6.88 -9.83 -5.40
CA CYS A 107 7.98 -9.08 -6.00
C CYS A 107 7.94 -7.60 -5.65
N SER A 108 6.75 -7.02 -5.48
CA SER A 108 6.66 -5.61 -5.11
C SER A 108 7.36 -5.35 -3.77
N ARG A 109 7.37 -6.35 -2.89
CA ARG A 109 8.07 -6.24 -1.63
C ARG A 109 9.52 -6.67 -1.76
N GLU A 110 9.76 -7.88 -2.28
CA GLU A 110 11.13 -8.41 -2.40
C GLU A 110 12.04 -7.51 -3.21
N HIS A 111 11.55 -7.02 -4.33
CA HIS A 111 12.36 -6.26 -5.28
C HIS A 111 12.22 -4.76 -5.13
N ASN A 112 11.03 -4.28 -4.84
CA ASN A 112 10.74 -2.86 -4.93
C ASN A 112 10.47 -2.18 -3.60
N ASP A 113 10.45 -2.93 -2.51
CA ASP A 113 10.17 -2.39 -1.18
C ASP A 113 8.97 -1.46 -1.21
N ALA A 114 7.91 -1.91 -1.89
CA ALA A 114 6.71 -1.09 -2.04
C ALA A 114 6.11 -0.79 -0.67
N ASN A 115 5.84 0.48 -0.42
CA ASN A 115 5.25 0.90 0.85
C ASN A 115 3.76 1.22 0.73
N ILE A 116 3.23 1.24 -0.49
CA ILE A 116 1.79 1.34 -0.70
C ILE A 116 1.37 0.25 -1.69
N LEU A 117 0.40 -0.56 -1.27
CA LEU A 117 -0.19 -1.60 -2.12
C LEU A 117 -1.45 -1.02 -2.74
N ILE A 118 -1.61 -1.18 -4.05
CA ILE A 118 -2.78 -0.68 -4.73
C ILE A 118 -3.48 -1.84 -5.41
N ILE A 119 -4.80 -1.93 -5.22
CA ILE A 119 -5.60 -3.03 -5.76
C ILE A 119 -6.79 -2.44 -6.51
N GLY A 120 -7.19 -3.09 -7.61
CA GLY A 120 -8.40 -2.74 -8.32
C GLY A 120 -9.58 -3.50 -7.76
N GLY A 121 -10.50 -2.80 -7.11
CA GLY A 121 -11.65 -3.45 -6.48
C GLY A 121 -12.60 -4.13 -7.46
N ARG A 122 -12.58 -3.69 -8.72
CA ARG A 122 -13.41 -4.29 -9.76
C ARG A 122 -12.64 -5.32 -10.59
N ILE A 123 -11.35 -5.48 -10.32
CA ILE A 123 -10.49 -6.40 -11.06
C ILE A 123 -10.24 -7.65 -10.25
N VAL A 124 -10.02 -7.50 -8.96
CA VAL A 124 -9.61 -8.61 -8.10
C VAL A 124 -10.75 -8.98 -7.16
N GLY A 125 -11.10 -10.26 -7.13
CA GLY A 125 -12.11 -10.74 -6.21
C GLY A 125 -11.60 -10.72 -4.77
N LYS A 126 -12.51 -10.71 -3.81
CA LYS A 126 -12.15 -10.53 -2.42
C LYS A 126 -11.21 -11.59 -1.86
N GLU A 127 -11.38 -12.84 -2.29
CA GLU A 127 -10.51 -13.90 -1.77
C GLU A 127 -9.08 -13.75 -2.26
N LEU A 128 -8.91 -13.45 -3.55
CA LEU A 128 -7.58 -13.22 -4.08
C LEU A 128 -6.96 -11.96 -3.47
N ALA A 129 -7.78 -10.93 -3.26
CA ALA A 129 -7.30 -9.69 -2.64
C ALA A 129 -6.73 -9.96 -1.25
N LYS A 130 -7.40 -10.81 -0.46
CA LYS A 130 -6.91 -11.16 0.87
C LYS A 130 -5.57 -11.87 0.79
N GLU A 131 -5.41 -12.77 -0.17
CA GLU A 131 -4.13 -13.47 -0.34
C GLU A 131 -3.03 -12.51 -0.80
N ILE A 132 -3.37 -11.58 -1.69
CA ILE A 132 -2.42 -10.56 -2.14
C ILE A 132 -1.94 -9.73 -0.95
N VAL A 133 -2.87 -9.29 -0.13
CA VAL A 133 -2.55 -8.47 1.05
C VAL A 133 -1.67 -9.25 2.02
N LYS A 134 -2.00 -10.51 2.26
CA LYS A 134 -1.23 -11.32 3.20
C LYS A 134 0.21 -11.51 2.70
N VAL A 135 0.38 -11.86 1.43
CA VAL A 135 1.71 -12.02 0.84
C VAL A 135 2.48 -10.71 0.94
N TRP A 136 1.83 -9.60 0.63
CA TRP A 136 2.47 -8.28 0.67
C TRP A 136 2.93 -7.93 2.08
N LEU A 137 2.12 -8.22 3.09
CA LEU A 137 2.47 -7.91 4.47
C LEU A 137 3.59 -8.80 5.00
N GLU A 138 3.66 -10.05 4.55
CA GLU A 138 4.60 -11.02 5.07
C GLU A 138 5.94 -11.06 4.34
N THR A 139 6.06 -10.40 3.21
CA THR A 139 7.27 -10.48 2.40
C THR A 139 8.23 -9.34 2.73
N PRO A 140 9.44 -9.64 3.19
CA PRO A 140 10.43 -8.60 3.48
C PRO A 140 11.15 -8.17 2.20
N PHE A 141 11.78 -7.00 2.27
CA PHE A 141 12.62 -6.52 1.18
C PHE A 141 13.89 -7.36 1.14
N ALA A 142 14.25 -7.83 -0.07
CA ALA A 142 15.43 -8.69 -0.22
C ALA A 142 16.77 -7.94 -0.22
N GLY A 143 16.75 -6.63 -0.49
CA GLY A 143 17.99 -5.85 -0.51
C GLY A 143 18.88 -6.21 -1.69
N GLY A 144 20.19 -6.25 -1.46
CA GLY A 144 21.14 -6.62 -2.48
C GLY A 144 21.06 -5.75 -3.74
N ARG A 145 21.01 -6.41 -4.91
CA ARG A 145 20.95 -5.68 -6.17
C ARG A 145 19.68 -4.82 -6.30
N HIS A 146 18.65 -5.17 -5.59
CA HIS A 146 17.40 -4.41 -5.63
C HIS A 146 17.56 -3.06 -4.95
N LYS A 147 18.29 -3.00 -3.86
CA LYS A 147 18.53 -1.76 -3.15
C LYS A 147 19.21 -0.74 -4.05
N LYS A 148 20.20 -1.18 -4.83
CA LYS A 148 20.89 -0.29 -5.74
C LYS A 148 19.94 0.33 -6.76
N ARG A 149 18.99 -0.45 -7.24
CA ARG A 149 18.00 0.06 -8.21
C ARG A 149 17.05 1.07 -7.59
N LEU A 150 16.64 0.81 -6.36
CA LEU A 150 15.77 1.75 -5.66
C LEU A 150 16.49 3.06 -5.37
N GLU A 151 17.78 3.00 -5.07
CA GLU A 151 18.57 4.19 -4.84
C GLU A 151 18.65 5.05 -6.10
N LYS A 152 18.67 4.42 -7.26
CA LYS A 152 18.66 5.17 -8.52
C LYS A 152 17.32 5.87 -8.75
N ILE A 153 16.22 5.21 -8.37
CA ILE A 153 14.91 5.83 -8.45
C ILE A 153 14.82 7.01 -7.50
N GLU A 154 15.33 6.84 -6.28
CA GLU A 154 15.32 7.90 -5.30
C GLU A 154 16.15 9.10 -5.76
N ALA A 155 17.28 8.84 -6.41
CA ALA A 155 18.11 9.91 -6.95
C ALA A 155 17.38 10.68 -8.05
N LEU A 156 16.64 9.96 -8.92
CA LEU A 156 15.82 10.60 -9.94
C LEU A 156 14.76 11.50 -9.32
N GLU A 157 14.13 11.00 -8.28
CA GLU A 157 13.08 11.76 -7.60
C GLU A 157 13.65 13.08 -7.06
N LYS A 158 14.79 13.01 -6.39
CA LYS A 158 15.43 14.19 -5.82
C LYS A 158 15.86 15.17 -6.89
N GLU A 159 16.31 14.67 -8.03
CA GLU A 159 16.76 15.51 -9.11
C GLU A 159 15.61 16.18 -9.88
N LYS A 160 14.57 15.42 -10.15
CA LYS A 160 13.49 15.91 -11.03
C LYS A 160 12.36 16.64 -10.31
N PHE A 161 12.20 16.38 -9.04
CA PHE A 161 11.10 16.98 -8.29
C PHE A 161 11.60 17.84 -7.14
N LYS A 162 12.51 18.73 -7.49
CA LYS A 162 12.98 19.68 -6.50
C LYS A 162 11.90 20.71 -6.36
N GLY A 163 11.52 21.15 -5.46
CA GLY A 163 10.53 22.16 -5.50
C GLY A 163 9.75 22.34 -4.32
#